data_8ca56664e10aa51f8b76898afd705669
#
_entry.id   8ca56664e10aa51f8b76898afd705669
#
_cell.length_a   1.000
_cell.length_b   1.000
_cell.length_c   1.000
_cell.angle_alpha   90.00
_cell.angle_beta   90.00
_cell.angle_gamma   90.00
#
_symmetry.space_group_name_H-M   'P 1'
#
loop_
_entity.id
_entity.type
_entity.pdbx_description
1 polymer ?
#
loop_
_entity_poly.entity_id
_entity_poly.type
_entity_poly.pdbx_seq_one_letter_code
_entity_poly.pdbx_strand_id
1 'polypeptide(L)'
;MKLLNTFSILFTLTAISNTNIGISQNESTNPILEKNYWESYSIEDKDFGTKTYVTLTKVYRKMTTNALPNHETGQFPNVGNPNKITAQNLTYEIPLNPKLSGKSNWVREPGVALNGVKFEPETAERFVCETGEVYRIEAFQELLDLGLDQNNAHVQPTGAYHYHGIPTGLINSLNPKDDIVHVGFAMDGFPIYYSQSGQYKPSFQLSEKLRTGDACSYKNPHQNLELDLNDSAPDGIFVSDWVFIEGLGDLDECNGTLLNGSYVYFVTDEYPYMSRCLKGIFKEESRPGPPPNHRRDDELIQEFK
;
A
#
# COMPACT_ATOMS: atom_id res chain seq x y z
N MET A 1 43.40 54.49 51.34
CA MET A 1 44.79 54.76 50.93
C MET A 1 45.05 53.86 49.71
N LYS A 2 45.21 54.50 48.56
CA LYS A 2 45.25 53.90 47.21
C LYS A 2 46.64 53.47 46.87
N LEU A 3 46.86 52.35 46.25
CA LEU A 3 48.04 52.06 45.45
C LEU A 3 47.61 51.54 44.10
N LEU A 4 47.92 52.29 43.04
CA LEU A 4 47.89 51.90 41.65
C LEU A 4 49.17 51.08 41.37
N ASN A 5 48.95 49.94 40.63
CA ASN A 5 50.06 49.27 39.97
C ASN A 5 49.76 49.24 38.47
N THR A 6 50.59 49.93 37.74
CA THR A 6 50.69 49.94 36.31
C THR A 6 51.52 48.77 35.81
N PHE A 7 50.94 47.96 34.92
CA PHE A 7 51.66 46.90 34.19
C PHE A 7 51.87 47.31 32.73
N SER A 8 53.15 47.42 32.37
CA SER A 8 53.65 47.66 31.01
C SER A 8 53.49 46.39 30.17
N ILE A 9 52.90 46.53 29.01
CA ILE A 9 52.79 45.45 28.02
C ILE A 9 53.90 45.65 26.98
N LEU A 10 54.74 44.62 26.91
CA LEU A 10 55.81 44.50 25.93
C LEU A 10 55.25 43.85 24.65
N PHE A 11 55.31 44.58 23.51
CA PHE A 11 54.93 44.01 22.20
C PHE A 11 56.13 43.26 21.61
N THR A 12 56.00 41.95 21.41
CA THR A 12 56.88 41.16 20.58
C THR A 12 56.25 40.91 19.23
N LEU A 13 56.89 41.44 18.16
CA LEU A 13 56.54 41.11 16.77
C LEU A 13 57.05 39.72 16.45
N THR A 14 56.12 38.79 16.13
CA THR A 14 56.45 37.49 15.53
C THR A 14 56.10 37.57 14.06
N ALA A 15 57.05 37.23 13.20
CA ALA A 15 56.90 37.14 11.76
C ALA A 15 56.03 35.91 11.40
N ILE A 16 54.97 36.13 10.64
CA ILE A 16 54.11 35.05 10.13
C ILE A 16 54.65 34.62 8.76
N SER A 17 55.16 33.40 8.69
CA SER A 17 55.47 32.71 7.44
C SER A 17 54.17 32.26 6.74
N ASN A 18 53.95 32.73 5.51
CA ASN A 18 52.86 32.26 4.65
C ASN A 18 53.11 30.80 4.22
N THR A 19 52.39 29.86 4.78
CA THR A 19 52.23 28.53 4.20
C THR A 19 50.94 28.53 3.37
N ASN A 20 51.09 28.38 2.06
CA ASN A 20 49.96 28.11 1.15
C ASN A 20 49.31 26.75 1.51
N ILE A 21 48.17 26.80 2.18
CA ILE A 21 47.30 25.66 2.34
C ILE A 21 46.46 25.60 1.07
N GLY A 22 46.72 24.57 0.25
CA GLY A 22 45.90 24.23 -0.89
C GLY A 22 44.46 23.93 -0.42
N ILE A 23 43.54 24.78 -0.84
CA ILE A 23 42.09 24.54 -0.64
C ILE A 23 41.73 23.40 -1.59
N SER A 24 41.56 22.19 -1.04
CA SER A 24 40.84 21.11 -1.71
C SER A 24 39.44 21.64 -2.02
N GLN A 25 39.10 21.72 -3.29
CA GLN A 25 37.73 21.96 -3.73
C GLN A 25 36.92 20.75 -3.28
N ASN A 26 36.13 20.94 -2.23
CA ASN A 26 35.05 20.03 -1.92
C ASN A 26 34.12 20.00 -3.16
N GLU A 27 34.04 18.85 -3.79
CA GLU A 27 32.96 18.55 -4.73
C GLU A 27 31.65 18.89 -4.05
N SER A 28 30.96 19.86 -4.58
CA SER A 28 29.59 20.21 -4.23
C SER A 28 28.75 19.01 -4.54
N THR A 29 28.45 18.20 -3.52
CA THR A 29 27.34 17.25 -3.60
C THR A 29 26.08 18.09 -3.77
N ASN A 30 25.58 18.18 -5.00
CA ASN A 30 24.25 18.70 -5.25
C ASN A 30 23.29 17.98 -4.31
N PRO A 31 22.46 18.68 -3.53
CA PRO A 31 21.44 18.03 -2.73
C PRO A 31 20.58 17.22 -3.72
N ILE A 32 20.47 15.91 -3.51
CA ILE A 32 19.53 15.08 -4.23
C ILE A 32 18.17 15.69 -3.92
N LEU A 33 17.58 16.39 -4.90
CA LEU A 33 16.22 16.92 -4.78
C LEU A 33 15.31 15.75 -4.55
N GLU A 34 14.65 15.71 -3.39
CA GLU A 34 13.64 14.69 -3.09
C GLU A 34 12.60 14.70 -4.22
N LYS A 35 12.33 13.52 -4.77
CA LYS A 35 11.44 13.38 -5.91
C LYS A 35 10.02 13.75 -5.51
N ASN A 36 9.47 14.77 -6.19
CA ASN A 36 8.10 15.22 -5.94
C ASN A 36 7.11 14.37 -6.74
N TYR A 37 6.51 13.38 -6.10
CA TYR A 37 5.53 12.49 -6.72
C TYR A 37 4.14 13.13 -6.96
N TRP A 38 3.93 14.37 -6.51
CA TRP A 38 2.72 15.13 -6.82
C TRP A 38 2.74 15.74 -8.22
N GLU A 39 3.91 15.91 -8.78
CA GLU A 39 4.13 16.42 -10.14
C GLU A 39 4.28 15.27 -11.15
N SER A 40 4.64 15.63 -12.39
CA SER A 40 5.03 14.64 -13.39
C SER A 40 6.37 14.01 -13.01
N TYR A 41 6.47 12.68 -13.07
CA TYR A 41 7.69 11.97 -12.71
C TYR A 41 7.86 10.70 -13.57
N SER A 42 9.05 10.14 -13.52
CA SER A 42 9.33 8.81 -14.05
C SER A 42 10.11 7.97 -13.04
N ILE A 43 9.87 6.68 -13.05
CA ILE A 43 10.70 5.68 -12.38
C ILE A 43 11.18 4.73 -13.47
N GLU A 44 12.47 4.77 -13.73
CA GLU A 44 13.16 3.83 -14.60
C GLU A 44 14.26 3.17 -13.79
N ASP A 45 14.16 1.86 -13.63
CA ASP A 45 15.17 1.07 -12.97
C ASP A 45 15.65 -0.01 -13.92
N LYS A 46 16.96 -0.05 -14.19
CA LYS A 46 17.56 -0.99 -15.15
C LYS A 46 17.77 -2.37 -14.54
N ASP A 47 17.99 -2.43 -13.23
CA ASP A 47 18.27 -3.67 -12.53
C ASP A 47 16.99 -4.50 -12.38
N PHE A 48 15.85 -3.83 -12.13
CA PHE A 48 14.53 -4.45 -12.00
C PHE A 48 13.69 -4.35 -13.28
N GLY A 49 14.11 -3.56 -14.26
CA GLY A 49 13.41 -3.35 -15.53
C GLY A 49 12.16 -2.47 -15.41
N THR A 50 11.97 -1.79 -14.30
CA THR A 50 10.82 -0.94 -14.02
C THR A 50 10.74 0.23 -14.99
N LYS A 51 9.53 0.51 -15.49
CA LYS A 51 9.23 1.66 -16.35
C LYS A 51 7.88 2.22 -15.99
N THR A 52 7.87 3.33 -15.26
CA THR A 52 6.66 4.04 -14.88
C THR A 52 6.81 5.52 -15.21
N TYR A 53 5.88 6.05 -15.97
CA TYR A 53 5.85 7.44 -16.44
C TYR A 53 4.53 8.08 -16.03
N VAL A 54 4.63 9.18 -15.32
CA VAL A 54 3.48 9.93 -14.82
C VAL A 54 3.50 11.33 -15.40
N THR A 55 2.41 11.70 -16.06
CA THR A 55 2.18 13.05 -16.61
C THR A 55 0.88 13.63 -16.09
N LEU A 56 0.87 14.95 -15.84
CA LEU A 56 -0.33 15.65 -15.43
C LEU A 56 -1.02 16.25 -16.66
N THR A 57 -2.31 15.97 -16.78
CA THR A 57 -3.22 16.67 -17.70
C THR A 57 -3.98 17.76 -16.95
N LYS A 58 -4.99 18.39 -17.54
CA LYS A 58 -5.84 19.35 -16.85
C LYS A 58 -6.70 18.73 -15.75
N VAL A 59 -7.01 17.43 -15.84
CA VAL A 59 -7.99 16.76 -14.97
C VAL A 59 -7.49 15.44 -14.38
N TYR A 60 -6.49 14.82 -15.00
CA TYR A 60 -5.98 13.51 -14.60
C TYR A 60 -4.48 13.50 -14.41
N ARG A 61 -4.04 12.72 -13.45
CA ARG A 61 -2.72 12.10 -13.39
C ARG A 61 -2.77 10.86 -14.27
N LYS A 62 -2.06 10.89 -15.39
CA LYS A 62 -1.94 9.74 -16.28
C LYS A 62 -0.65 9.01 -15.96
N MET A 63 -0.78 7.77 -15.49
CA MET A 63 0.34 6.88 -15.23
C MET A 63 0.36 5.77 -16.28
N THR A 64 1.46 5.64 -17.01
CA THR A 64 1.74 4.52 -17.92
C THR A 64 2.86 3.69 -17.30
N THR A 65 2.65 2.39 -17.16
CA THR A 65 3.58 1.54 -16.43
C THR A 65 3.66 0.13 -17.02
N ASN A 66 4.83 -0.48 -16.86
CA ASN A 66 5.00 -1.92 -17.07
C ASN A 66 4.75 -2.76 -15.81
N ALA A 67 4.39 -2.12 -14.69
CA ALA A 67 4.05 -2.73 -13.40
C ALA A 67 5.12 -3.70 -12.86
N LEU A 68 6.38 -3.55 -13.28
CA LEU A 68 7.50 -4.21 -12.63
C LEU A 68 7.91 -3.37 -11.41
N PRO A 69 8.10 -3.98 -10.23
CA PRO A 69 8.55 -3.27 -9.04
C PRO A 69 10.00 -2.74 -9.21
N ASN A 70 10.34 -1.66 -8.52
CA ASN A 70 11.68 -1.05 -8.49
C ASN A 70 12.47 -1.47 -7.24
N HIS A 71 12.28 -2.70 -6.81
CA HIS A 71 12.89 -3.29 -5.62
C HIS A 71 12.97 -4.81 -5.76
N GLU A 72 13.76 -5.45 -4.93
CA GLU A 72 13.84 -6.90 -4.86
C GLU A 72 12.48 -7.51 -4.49
N THR A 73 12.15 -8.60 -5.16
CA THR A 73 10.97 -9.43 -4.89
C THR A 73 11.38 -10.77 -4.30
N GLY A 74 10.41 -11.52 -3.81
CA GLY A 74 10.61 -12.95 -3.59
C GLY A 74 10.86 -13.70 -4.89
N GLN A 75 11.23 -14.95 -4.77
CA GLN A 75 11.39 -15.82 -5.93
C GLN A 75 10.01 -16.22 -6.47
N PHE A 76 9.79 -15.98 -7.76
CA PHE A 76 8.58 -16.41 -8.47
C PHE A 76 8.97 -17.16 -9.76
N PRO A 77 8.37 -18.36 -10.03
CA PRO A 77 7.37 -19.04 -9.20
C PRO A 77 7.94 -19.59 -7.88
N ASN A 78 7.04 -19.79 -6.90
CA ASN A 78 7.34 -20.48 -5.65
C ASN A 78 6.26 -21.53 -5.33
N VAL A 79 6.35 -22.19 -4.18
CA VAL A 79 5.43 -23.28 -3.80
C VAL A 79 3.98 -22.82 -3.72
N GLY A 80 3.73 -21.63 -3.13
CA GLY A 80 2.38 -21.06 -2.97
C GLY A 80 1.90 -20.29 -4.20
N ASN A 81 2.80 -19.88 -5.10
CA ASN A 81 2.45 -19.10 -6.29
C ASN A 81 3.23 -19.57 -7.54
N PRO A 82 2.57 -20.29 -8.47
CA PRO A 82 3.23 -20.87 -9.65
C PRO A 82 3.49 -19.86 -10.79
N ASN A 83 3.11 -18.61 -10.63
CA ASN A 83 3.16 -17.60 -11.68
C ASN A 83 4.55 -16.93 -11.73
N LYS A 84 4.92 -16.41 -12.90
CA LYS A 84 6.15 -15.62 -13.11
C LYS A 84 5.82 -14.16 -13.26
N ILE A 85 6.65 -13.29 -12.68
CA ILE A 85 6.54 -11.85 -12.91
C ILE A 85 6.81 -11.55 -14.39
N THR A 86 5.91 -10.82 -15.03
CA THR A 86 6.08 -10.35 -16.41
C THR A 86 5.65 -8.88 -16.54
N ALA A 87 6.36 -8.15 -17.40
CA ALA A 87 5.99 -6.78 -17.70
C ALA A 87 4.58 -6.69 -18.27
N GLN A 88 3.82 -5.74 -17.76
CA GLN A 88 2.47 -5.38 -18.19
C GLN A 88 2.54 -4.15 -19.13
N ASN A 89 1.40 -3.75 -19.67
CA ASN A 89 1.23 -2.49 -20.39
C ASN A 89 -0.06 -1.83 -19.88
N LEU A 90 0.06 -1.07 -18.80
CA LEU A 90 -1.08 -0.49 -18.10
C LEU A 90 -1.06 1.03 -18.20
N THR A 91 -2.26 1.61 -18.24
CA THR A 91 -2.45 3.06 -18.14
C THR A 91 -3.57 3.33 -17.14
N TYR A 92 -3.29 4.20 -16.17
CA TYR A 92 -4.23 4.66 -15.18
C TYR A 92 -4.51 6.16 -15.41
N GLU A 93 -5.79 6.55 -15.35
CA GLU A 93 -6.24 7.95 -15.38
C GLU A 93 -6.86 8.29 -14.03
N ILE A 94 -6.05 8.87 -13.15
CA ILE A 94 -6.39 9.15 -11.75
C ILE A 94 -6.78 10.62 -11.64
N PRO A 95 -7.96 10.98 -11.06
CA PRO A 95 -8.38 12.36 -10.91
C PRO A 95 -7.37 13.23 -10.16
N LEU A 96 -7.07 14.44 -10.66
CA LEU A 96 -6.21 15.41 -9.96
C LEU A 96 -6.93 16.16 -8.83
N ASN A 97 -8.25 16.28 -8.95
CA ASN A 97 -9.08 16.96 -7.98
C ASN A 97 -10.14 16.00 -7.44
N PRO A 98 -9.74 15.11 -6.51
CA PRO A 98 -10.64 14.11 -5.95
C PRO A 98 -11.84 14.78 -5.24
N LYS A 99 -12.99 14.11 -5.28
CA LYS A 99 -14.23 14.58 -4.63
C LYS A 99 -14.90 13.40 -3.95
N LEU A 100 -15.33 13.58 -2.72
CA LEU A 100 -16.10 12.57 -2.01
C LEU A 100 -17.46 12.34 -2.72
N SER A 101 -17.88 11.09 -2.83
CA SER A 101 -19.13 10.67 -3.45
C SER A 101 -20.31 10.66 -2.49
N GLY A 102 -20.03 10.74 -1.17
CA GLY A 102 -21.01 10.58 -0.10
C GLY A 102 -21.39 9.14 0.21
N LYS A 103 -20.74 8.16 -0.41
CA LYS A 103 -20.92 6.72 -0.15
C LYS A 103 -19.61 5.97 -0.35
N SER A 104 -19.54 4.77 0.22
CA SER A 104 -18.46 3.82 -0.01
C SER A 104 -18.80 2.93 -1.21
N ASN A 105 -17.86 2.75 -2.12
CA ASN A 105 -18.03 1.87 -3.27
C ASN A 105 -16.93 0.82 -3.24
N TRP A 106 -17.32 -0.44 -3.14
CA TRP A 106 -16.37 -1.55 -3.20
C TRP A 106 -15.59 -1.55 -4.52
N VAL A 107 -14.30 -1.85 -4.44
CA VAL A 107 -13.42 -1.96 -5.61
C VAL A 107 -12.41 -3.08 -5.41
N ARG A 108 -12.10 -3.80 -6.47
CA ARG A 108 -11.08 -4.85 -6.43
C ARG A 108 -9.66 -4.28 -6.42
N GLU A 109 -9.41 -3.24 -7.18
CA GLU A 109 -8.12 -2.57 -7.31
C GLU A 109 -8.27 -1.13 -6.85
N PRO A 110 -8.11 -0.84 -5.53
CA PRO A 110 -8.38 0.48 -4.99
C PRO A 110 -7.39 1.55 -5.43
N GLY A 111 -6.20 1.17 -5.87
CA GLY A 111 -5.17 2.14 -6.20
C GLY A 111 -3.96 1.54 -6.88
N VAL A 112 -3.01 2.42 -7.18
CA VAL A 112 -1.72 2.08 -7.76
C VAL A 112 -0.61 2.76 -6.98
N ALA A 113 0.46 2.02 -6.71
CA ALA A 113 1.63 2.52 -6.02
C ALA A 113 2.46 3.46 -6.91
N LEU A 114 3.33 4.27 -6.31
CA LEU A 114 4.16 5.25 -7.02
C LEU A 114 5.04 4.62 -8.11
N ASN A 115 5.43 3.35 -7.92
CA ASN A 115 6.21 2.58 -8.90
C ASN A 115 5.36 1.92 -10.00
N GLY A 116 4.03 2.09 -9.97
CA GLY A 116 3.12 1.57 -10.98
C GLY A 116 2.62 0.15 -10.73
N VAL A 117 2.98 -0.47 -9.61
CA VAL A 117 2.41 -1.74 -9.15
C VAL A 117 1.06 -1.47 -8.49
N LYS A 118 0.05 -2.25 -8.83
CA LYS A 118 -1.29 -2.07 -8.29
C LYS A 118 -1.43 -2.60 -6.85
N PHE A 119 -2.39 -2.03 -6.13
CA PHE A 119 -2.91 -2.57 -4.89
C PHE A 119 -4.13 -3.45 -5.17
N GLU A 120 -4.19 -4.64 -4.57
CA GLU A 120 -5.31 -5.58 -4.71
C GLU A 120 -5.46 -6.36 -3.38
N PRO A 121 -6.33 -5.90 -2.47
CA PRO A 121 -6.41 -6.45 -1.11
C PRO A 121 -6.95 -7.87 -1.04
N GLU A 122 -7.87 -8.24 -1.95
CA GLU A 122 -8.56 -9.52 -1.89
C GLU A 122 -7.88 -10.59 -2.73
N THR A 123 -8.05 -11.84 -2.31
CA THR A 123 -7.61 -13.02 -3.06
C THR A 123 -8.72 -13.55 -3.96
N ALA A 124 -8.40 -14.49 -4.84
CA ALA A 124 -9.37 -15.22 -5.64
C ALA A 124 -9.86 -16.50 -4.94
N GLU A 125 -9.14 -16.93 -3.93
CA GLU A 125 -9.31 -18.21 -3.23
C GLU A 125 -10.52 -18.17 -2.31
N ARG A 126 -11.34 -19.26 -2.37
CA ARG A 126 -12.55 -19.38 -1.56
C ARG A 126 -12.90 -20.83 -1.27
N PHE A 127 -13.43 -21.01 -0.07
CA PHE A 127 -14.15 -22.23 0.28
C PHE A 127 -15.62 -22.10 -0.12
N VAL A 128 -16.15 -23.18 -0.64
CA VAL A 128 -17.58 -23.29 -0.99
C VAL A 128 -18.16 -24.44 -0.19
N CYS A 129 -19.20 -24.18 0.59
CA CYS A 129 -19.87 -25.15 1.41
C CYS A 129 -20.99 -25.84 0.63
N GLU A 130 -21.34 -27.11 0.98
CA GLU A 130 -22.46 -27.81 0.38
C GLU A 130 -23.81 -27.12 0.68
N THR A 131 -23.87 -26.41 1.80
CA THR A 131 -25.03 -25.61 2.20
C THR A 131 -25.14 -24.27 1.48
N GLY A 132 -24.12 -23.88 0.71
CA GLY A 132 -24.14 -22.74 -0.23
C GLY A 132 -23.36 -21.51 0.23
N GLU A 133 -22.81 -21.49 1.42
CA GLU A 133 -21.95 -20.41 1.90
C GLU A 133 -20.64 -20.38 1.12
N VAL A 134 -20.08 -19.17 0.97
CA VAL A 134 -18.81 -18.92 0.29
C VAL A 134 -17.92 -18.08 1.19
N TYR A 135 -16.76 -18.62 1.53
CA TYR A 135 -15.76 -17.97 2.39
C TYR A 135 -14.53 -17.61 1.57
N ARG A 136 -14.33 -16.33 1.33
CA ARG A 136 -13.11 -15.81 0.67
C ARG A 136 -11.97 -15.75 1.66
N ILE A 137 -10.81 -16.28 1.26
CA ILE A 137 -9.60 -16.31 2.09
C ILE A 137 -8.92 -14.96 2.05
N GLU A 138 -8.43 -14.50 3.20
CA GLU A 138 -7.55 -13.34 3.30
C GLU A 138 -6.15 -13.64 2.77
N ALA A 139 -5.43 -12.59 2.34
CA ALA A 139 -4.05 -12.76 1.88
C ALA A 139 -3.11 -13.12 3.03
N PHE A 140 -3.34 -12.56 4.22
CA PHE A 140 -2.51 -12.74 5.41
C PHE A 140 -3.16 -13.73 6.38
N GLN A 141 -3.05 -15.00 6.06
CA GLN A 141 -3.55 -16.12 6.86
C GLN A 141 -2.58 -17.32 6.69
N GLU A 142 -2.71 -18.31 7.56
CA GLU A 142 -1.78 -19.46 7.62
C GLU A 142 -2.38 -20.76 7.08
N LEU A 143 -3.65 -20.76 6.64
CA LEU A 143 -4.33 -21.96 6.14
C LEU A 143 -3.83 -22.39 4.76
N LEU A 144 -3.60 -21.43 3.87
CA LEU A 144 -3.08 -21.62 2.52
C LEU A 144 -1.81 -20.82 2.32
N ASP A 145 -0.76 -21.47 1.81
CA ASP A 145 0.39 -20.74 1.30
C ASP A 145 0.03 -20.10 -0.05
N LEU A 146 -0.13 -18.79 -0.07
CA LEU A 146 -0.42 -17.99 -1.27
C LEU A 146 0.86 -17.47 -1.94
N GLY A 147 2.03 -17.83 -1.40
CA GLY A 147 3.34 -17.47 -1.95
C GLY A 147 3.64 -15.98 -1.90
N LEU A 148 3.13 -15.25 -0.90
CA LEU A 148 3.46 -13.84 -0.69
C LEU A 148 4.95 -13.69 -0.40
N ASP A 149 5.55 -12.64 -0.94
CA ASP A 149 6.93 -12.26 -0.64
C ASP A 149 7.04 -11.27 0.54
N GLN A 150 8.27 -10.86 0.84
CA GLN A 150 8.59 -9.89 1.90
C GLN A 150 7.99 -8.49 1.67
N ASN A 151 7.42 -8.25 0.50
CA ASN A 151 6.74 -6.98 0.16
C ASN A 151 5.22 -7.10 0.25
N ASN A 152 4.71 -8.15 0.90
CA ASN A 152 3.27 -8.42 0.98
C ASN A 152 2.61 -8.53 -0.41
N ALA A 153 3.29 -9.18 -1.35
CA ALA A 153 2.90 -9.24 -2.74
C ALA A 153 3.09 -10.61 -3.35
N HIS A 154 2.37 -10.91 -4.40
CA HIS A 154 2.56 -12.07 -5.24
C HIS A 154 2.16 -11.82 -6.71
N VAL A 155 2.05 -12.87 -7.52
CA VAL A 155 1.90 -12.76 -8.98
C VAL A 155 0.60 -13.38 -9.44
N GLN A 156 -0.20 -12.66 -10.21
CA GLN A 156 -1.40 -13.19 -10.88
C GLN A 156 -1.04 -14.14 -12.04
N PRO A 157 -1.99 -14.98 -12.51
CA PRO A 157 -1.78 -15.82 -13.70
C PRO A 157 -1.40 -15.02 -14.97
N THR A 158 -1.73 -13.74 -15.03
CA THR A 158 -1.32 -12.81 -16.10
C THR A 158 0.13 -12.36 -16.02
N GLY A 159 0.84 -12.72 -14.93
CA GLY A 159 2.19 -12.25 -14.62
C GLY A 159 2.23 -10.90 -13.91
N ALA A 160 1.10 -10.32 -13.55
CA ALA A 160 1.04 -9.05 -12.85
C ALA A 160 1.41 -9.22 -11.37
N TYR A 161 2.52 -8.61 -10.96
CA TYR A 161 2.89 -8.46 -9.56
C TYR A 161 2.00 -7.42 -8.90
N HIS A 162 1.53 -7.66 -7.66
CA HIS A 162 0.62 -6.75 -6.96
C HIS A 162 0.76 -6.88 -5.45
N TYR A 163 0.48 -5.76 -4.76
CA TYR A 163 0.54 -5.68 -3.30
C TYR A 163 -0.81 -6.01 -2.66
N HIS A 164 -0.78 -6.84 -1.61
CA HIS A 164 -1.91 -7.10 -0.72
C HIS A 164 -1.86 -6.29 0.58
N GLY A 165 -0.72 -5.68 0.88
CA GLY A 165 -0.48 -4.90 2.09
C GLY A 165 0.63 -3.89 1.88
N ILE A 166 1.37 -3.61 2.94
CA ILE A 166 2.45 -2.61 2.96
C ILE A 166 3.50 -2.95 1.91
N PRO A 167 3.76 -2.06 0.94
CA PRO A 167 4.76 -2.26 -0.11
C PRO A 167 6.17 -1.99 0.43
N THR A 168 6.70 -2.89 1.27
CA THR A 168 7.93 -2.70 2.05
C THR A 168 9.12 -2.29 1.19
N GLY A 169 9.34 -2.96 0.06
CA GLY A 169 10.43 -2.63 -0.85
C GLY A 169 10.31 -1.25 -1.49
N LEU A 170 9.08 -0.84 -1.85
CA LEU A 170 8.84 0.53 -2.33
C LEU A 170 9.16 1.55 -1.24
N ILE A 171 8.64 1.37 -0.02
CA ILE A 171 8.89 2.28 1.11
C ILE A 171 10.40 2.41 1.36
N ASN A 172 11.12 1.29 1.40
CA ASN A 172 12.57 1.30 1.56
C ASN A 172 13.27 2.09 0.44
N SER A 173 12.80 1.96 -0.81
CA SER A 173 13.36 2.69 -1.96
C SER A 173 13.12 4.21 -1.89
N LEU A 174 12.04 4.64 -1.23
CA LEU A 174 11.72 6.05 -1.00
C LEU A 174 12.62 6.68 0.08
N ASN A 175 13.23 5.85 0.94
CA ASN A 175 14.07 6.27 2.07
C ASN A 175 13.42 7.38 2.91
N PRO A 176 12.19 7.18 3.44
CA PRO A 176 11.40 8.22 4.08
C PRO A 176 12.05 8.68 5.39
N LYS A 177 12.00 10.00 5.62
CA LYS A 177 12.44 10.62 6.88
C LYS A 177 11.28 10.92 7.81
N ASP A 178 10.09 11.07 7.23
CA ASP A 178 8.86 11.38 7.95
C ASP A 178 8.09 10.10 8.28
N ASP A 179 7.26 10.15 9.32
CA ASP A 179 6.41 9.02 9.71
C ASP A 179 5.40 8.67 8.61
N ILE A 180 4.78 9.68 8.01
CA ILE A 180 3.75 9.52 6.99
C ILE A 180 4.37 9.46 5.61
N VAL A 181 4.35 8.28 5.00
CA VAL A 181 4.98 7.99 3.71
C VAL A 181 3.92 7.94 2.61
N HIS A 182 4.06 8.77 1.57
CA HIS A 182 3.21 8.69 0.40
C HIS A 182 3.62 7.48 -0.45
N VAL A 183 2.73 6.49 -0.59
CA VAL A 183 3.02 5.22 -1.27
C VAL A 183 2.29 5.04 -2.60
N GLY A 184 1.24 5.82 -2.86
CA GLY A 184 0.45 5.68 -4.08
C GLY A 184 -0.75 6.61 -4.18
N PHE A 185 -1.55 6.37 -5.20
CA PHE A 185 -2.82 7.07 -5.42
C PHE A 185 -3.96 6.07 -5.57
N ALA A 186 -5.08 6.36 -4.92
CA ALA A 186 -6.32 5.63 -5.13
C ALA A 186 -6.95 5.99 -6.49
N MET A 187 -7.79 5.11 -7.03
CA MET A 187 -8.42 5.30 -8.33
C MET A 187 -9.39 6.50 -8.36
N ASP A 188 -9.84 6.98 -7.22
CA ASP A 188 -10.66 8.19 -7.06
C ASP A 188 -9.83 9.48 -6.90
N GLY A 189 -8.50 9.38 -6.89
CA GLY A 189 -7.57 10.50 -6.87
C GLY A 189 -7.01 10.85 -5.49
N PHE A 190 -7.56 10.33 -4.41
CA PHE A 190 -7.01 10.55 -3.08
C PHE A 190 -5.68 9.83 -2.90
N PRO A 191 -4.73 10.39 -2.11
CA PRO A 191 -3.45 9.74 -1.86
C PRO A 191 -3.60 8.53 -0.95
N ILE A 192 -2.66 7.60 -1.10
CA ILE A 192 -2.50 6.45 -0.21
C ILE A 192 -1.19 6.64 0.56
N TYR A 193 -1.27 6.57 1.88
CA TYR A 193 -0.13 6.71 2.78
C TYR A 193 0.11 5.45 3.61
N TYR A 194 1.30 5.38 4.18
CA TYR A 194 1.67 4.47 5.25
C TYR A 194 2.23 5.26 6.43
N SER A 195 1.84 4.92 7.65
CA SER A 195 2.44 5.47 8.87
C SER A 195 3.43 4.48 9.45
N GLN A 196 4.72 4.84 9.47
CA GLN A 196 5.80 3.98 9.96
C GLN A 196 5.67 3.68 11.47
N SER A 197 5.10 4.61 12.24
CA SER A 197 4.81 4.41 13.67
C SER A 197 3.57 3.57 13.95
N GLY A 198 2.76 3.28 12.92
CA GLY A 198 1.46 2.64 13.07
C GLY A 198 0.45 3.48 13.84
N GLN A 199 0.57 4.81 13.78
CA GLN A 199 -0.30 5.76 14.47
C GLN A 199 -1.76 5.62 14.06
N TYR A 200 -2.04 5.35 12.77
CA TYR A 200 -3.40 5.27 12.24
C TYR A 200 -3.91 3.83 12.29
N LYS A 201 -4.86 3.58 13.19
CA LYS A 201 -5.41 2.24 13.43
C LYS A 201 -6.70 2.01 12.67
N PRO A 202 -6.84 0.85 11.98
CA PRO A 202 -8.11 0.44 11.39
C PRO A 202 -9.22 0.28 12.43
N SER A 203 -10.47 0.41 11.97
CA SER A 203 -11.67 0.25 12.81
C SER A 203 -12.36 -1.10 12.56
N PHE A 204 -11.56 -2.16 12.49
CA PHE A 204 -12.07 -3.53 12.29
C PHE A 204 -11.70 -4.43 13.46
N GLN A 205 -12.58 -5.36 13.77
CA GLN A 205 -12.35 -6.43 14.73
C GLN A 205 -12.94 -7.76 14.22
N LEU A 206 -12.55 -8.88 14.85
CA LEU A 206 -13.18 -10.15 14.54
C LEU A 206 -14.65 -10.13 14.96
N SER A 207 -15.50 -10.72 14.11
CA SER A 207 -16.91 -10.92 14.39
C SER A 207 -17.11 -11.88 15.57
N GLU A 208 -18.11 -11.62 16.38
CA GLU A 208 -18.56 -12.59 17.40
C GLU A 208 -19.54 -13.63 16.85
N LYS A 209 -20.03 -13.42 15.61
CA LYS A 209 -20.99 -14.34 14.96
C LYS A 209 -20.23 -15.57 14.48
N LEU A 210 -20.63 -16.74 14.97
CA LEU A 210 -20.09 -18.01 14.52
C LEU A 210 -20.37 -18.21 13.02
N ARG A 211 -19.44 -18.84 12.34
CA ARG A 211 -19.61 -19.22 10.92
C ARG A 211 -20.69 -20.30 10.80
N THR A 212 -21.25 -20.40 9.61
CA THR A 212 -22.19 -21.47 9.22
C THR A 212 -21.62 -22.22 8.03
N GLY A 213 -22.24 -23.33 7.67
CA GLY A 213 -21.89 -24.06 6.46
C GLY A 213 -21.19 -25.38 6.72
N ASP A 214 -21.76 -26.41 6.12
CA ASP A 214 -21.28 -27.79 6.23
C ASP A 214 -20.40 -28.15 5.02
N ALA A 215 -19.43 -29.04 5.25
CA ALA A 215 -18.55 -29.61 4.22
C ALA A 215 -18.00 -28.58 3.23
N CYS A 216 -17.35 -27.53 3.78
CA CYS A 216 -16.79 -26.46 2.98
C CYS A 216 -15.47 -26.90 2.33
N SER A 217 -15.33 -26.74 1.03
CA SER A 217 -14.16 -27.21 0.29
C SER A 217 -13.51 -26.11 -0.52
N TYR A 218 -12.18 -26.13 -0.54
CA TYR A 218 -11.33 -25.38 -1.45
C TYR A 218 -10.65 -26.34 -2.42
N LYS A 219 -10.70 -26.03 -3.70
CA LYS A 219 -10.10 -26.86 -4.75
C LYS A 219 -9.35 -26.00 -5.75
N ASN A 220 -8.07 -26.28 -5.91
CA ASN A 220 -7.27 -25.81 -7.02
C ASN A 220 -6.45 -26.97 -7.61
N PRO A 221 -5.74 -26.80 -8.74
CA PRO A 221 -4.98 -27.89 -9.36
C PRO A 221 -3.92 -28.54 -8.48
N HIS A 222 -3.49 -27.88 -7.40
CA HIS A 222 -2.38 -28.29 -6.55
C HIS A 222 -2.81 -28.67 -5.13
N GLN A 223 -4.02 -28.26 -4.71
CA GLN A 223 -4.47 -28.41 -3.32
C GLN A 223 -5.96 -28.65 -3.25
N ASN A 224 -6.36 -29.57 -2.38
CA ASN A 224 -7.74 -29.82 -2.02
C ASN A 224 -7.83 -29.84 -0.49
N LEU A 225 -8.62 -28.94 0.07
CA LEU A 225 -8.87 -28.85 1.51
C LEU A 225 -10.36 -28.91 1.78
N GLU A 226 -10.73 -29.57 2.87
CA GLU A 226 -12.07 -29.63 3.38
C GLU A 226 -12.07 -29.13 4.82
N LEU A 227 -13.00 -28.26 5.15
CA LEU A 227 -13.18 -27.67 6.47
C LEU A 227 -14.63 -27.84 6.91
N ASP A 228 -14.84 -28.16 8.17
CA ASP A 228 -16.10 -27.96 8.85
C ASP A 228 -16.08 -26.58 9.49
N LEU A 229 -16.85 -25.67 8.93
CA LEU A 229 -16.93 -24.29 9.40
C LEU A 229 -18.16 -24.04 10.28
N ASN A 230 -19.08 -25.00 10.36
CA ASN A 230 -20.30 -24.84 11.15
C ASN A 230 -19.98 -24.63 12.63
N ASP A 231 -20.58 -23.59 13.22
CA ASP A 231 -20.37 -23.17 14.62
C ASP A 231 -18.91 -22.84 14.98
N SER A 232 -18.02 -22.65 13.97
CA SER A 232 -16.65 -22.22 14.21
C SER A 232 -16.56 -20.72 14.45
N ALA A 233 -15.68 -20.31 15.37
CA ALA A 233 -15.45 -18.89 15.65
C ALA A 233 -14.62 -18.24 14.54
N PRO A 234 -14.89 -16.97 14.18
CA PRO A 234 -14.02 -16.17 13.34
C PRO A 234 -12.59 -16.06 13.91
N ASP A 235 -11.60 -16.26 13.07
CA ASP A 235 -10.16 -16.24 13.43
C ASP A 235 -9.32 -15.37 12.51
N GLY A 236 -9.97 -14.69 11.54
CA GLY A 236 -9.33 -13.79 10.59
C GLY A 236 -8.87 -14.45 9.29
N ILE A 237 -9.08 -15.73 9.12
CA ILE A 237 -8.74 -16.46 7.87
C ILE A 237 -9.58 -15.98 6.69
N PHE A 238 -10.84 -15.65 6.95
CA PHE A 238 -11.77 -15.24 5.90
C PHE A 238 -12.13 -13.75 5.98
N VAL A 239 -12.42 -13.16 4.83
CA VAL A 239 -12.89 -11.76 4.72
C VAL A 239 -14.10 -11.50 5.61
N SER A 240 -15.05 -12.46 5.65
CA SER A 240 -16.28 -12.38 6.45
C SER A 240 -16.07 -12.47 7.95
N ASP A 241 -14.87 -12.79 8.41
CA ASP A 241 -14.55 -12.85 9.84
C ASP A 241 -14.44 -11.45 10.46
N TRP A 242 -14.29 -10.44 9.66
CA TRP A 242 -14.02 -9.08 10.09
C TRP A 242 -15.27 -8.20 9.98
N VAL A 243 -15.47 -7.37 11.00
CA VAL A 243 -16.55 -6.38 11.03
C VAL A 243 -16.00 -4.99 11.30
N PHE A 244 -16.52 -4.02 10.57
CA PHE A 244 -16.22 -2.62 10.82
C PHE A 244 -16.99 -2.13 12.04
N ILE A 245 -16.31 -1.42 12.95
CA ILE A 245 -16.89 -0.77 14.13
C ILE A 245 -16.50 0.69 14.09
N GLU A 246 -17.47 1.56 13.84
CA GLU A 246 -17.24 3.00 13.79
C GLU A 246 -16.62 3.52 15.09
N GLY A 247 -15.48 4.22 14.97
CA GLY A 247 -14.76 4.81 16.11
C GLY A 247 -13.94 3.83 16.95
N LEU A 248 -13.76 2.58 16.52
CA LEU A 248 -12.85 1.63 17.18
C LEU A 248 -11.38 2.06 17.01
N GLY A 249 -11.02 2.51 15.83
CA GLY A 249 -9.72 3.05 15.47
C GLY A 249 -9.83 4.47 14.91
N ASP A 250 -8.85 4.87 14.11
CA ASP A 250 -8.74 6.21 13.52
C ASP A 250 -9.27 6.27 12.09
N LEU A 251 -9.43 5.11 11.46
CA LEU A 251 -9.77 4.96 10.05
C LEU A 251 -11.22 4.52 9.87
N ASP A 252 -11.84 4.97 8.80
CA ASP A 252 -13.19 4.56 8.39
C ASP A 252 -13.23 3.18 7.72
N GLU A 253 -14.41 2.76 7.25
CA GLU A 253 -14.62 1.44 6.63
C GLU A 253 -13.83 1.23 5.33
N CYS A 254 -13.35 2.30 4.71
CA CYS A 254 -12.48 2.25 3.54
C CYS A 254 -10.99 2.44 3.89
N ASN A 255 -10.63 2.30 5.16
CA ASN A 255 -9.27 2.50 5.67
C ASN A 255 -8.73 3.91 5.38
N GLY A 256 -9.59 4.92 5.49
CA GLY A 256 -9.29 6.33 5.24
C GLY A 256 -9.65 7.23 6.40
N THR A 257 -9.13 8.45 6.36
CA THR A 257 -9.42 9.51 7.34
C THR A 257 -9.11 10.89 6.77
N LEU A 258 -9.42 11.93 7.54
CA LEU A 258 -9.00 13.30 7.22
C LEU A 258 -7.59 13.58 7.78
N LEU A 259 -6.64 13.83 6.90
CA LEU A 259 -5.31 14.29 7.26
C LEU A 259 -5.15 15.75 6.83
N ASN A 260 -4.95 16.66 7.78
CA ASN A 260 -4.87 18.12 7.53
C ASN A 260 -6.05 18.67 6.71
N GLY A 261 -7.24 18.15 6.95
CA GLY A 261 -8.48 18.60 6.28
C GLY A 261 -8.72 18.00 4.89
N SER A 262 -7.85 17.14 4.39
CA SER A 262 -7.99 16.40 3.14
C SER A 262 -8.20 14.92 3.41
N TYR A 263 -9.10 14.28 2.67
CA TYR A 263 -9.32 12.85 2.81
C TYR A 263 -8.15 12.06 2.19
N VAL A 264 -7.73 11.01 2.87
CA VAL A 264 -6.62 10.14 2.47
C VAL A 264 -6.92 8.70 2.83
N TYR A 265 -6.28 7.75 2.16
CA TYR A 265 -6.29 6.33 2.51
C TYR A 265 -4.98 5.93 3.16
N PHE A 266 -5.02 4.86 3.96
CA PHE A 266 -3.82 4.25 4.52
C PHE A 266 -3.69 2.78 4.12
N VAL A 267 -2.44 2.34 3.90
CA VAL A 267 -2.06 0.94 4.07
C VAL A 267 -1.62 0.75 5.52
N THR A 268 -2.00 -0.36 6.12
CA THR A 268 -1.84 -0.63 7.56
C THR A 268 -1.26 -2.01 7.83
N ASP A 269 -0.66 -2.20 9.00
CA ASP A 269 -0.14 -3.50 9.45
C ASP A 269 -1.25 -4.48 9.83
N GLU A 270 -2.41 -3.95 10.19
CA GLU A 270 -3.57 -4.71 10.64
C GLU A 270 -4.67 -4.70 9.57
N TYR A 271 -5.61 -5.67 9.63
CA TYR A 271 -6.76 -5.72 8.77
C TYR A 271 -7.53 -4.38 8.75
N PRO A 272 -7.93 -3.88 7.57
CA PRO A 272 -8.02 -4.52 6.26
C PRO A 272 -6.76 -4.41 5.40
N TYR A 273 -5.62 -4.05 5.95
CA TYR A 273 -4.30 -3.88 5.36
C TYR A 273 -4.22 -2.76 4.31
N MET A 274 -5.28 -2.54 3.57
CA MET A 274 -5.47 -1.43 2.63
C MET A 274 -6.96 -1.23 2.33
N SER A 275 -7.28 -0.15 1.63
CA SER A 275 -8.66 0.15 1.23
C SER A 275 -9.29 -0.98 0.40
N ARG A 276 -10.54 -1.33 0.73
CA ARG A 276 -11.38 -2.28 -0.04
C ARG A 276 -12.55 -1.58 -0.70
N CYS A 277 -12.73 -0.31 -0.42
CA CYS A 277 -13.71 0.55 -1.05
C CYS A 277 -13.14 1.95 -1.26
N LEU A 278 -13.79 2.75 -2.09
CA LEU A 278 -13.43 4.14 -2.34
C LEU A 278 -14.58 5.06 -1.94
N LYS A 279 -14.24 6.17 -1.29
CA LYS A 279 -15.17 7.24 -0.88
C LYS A 279 -15.34 8.31 -1.94
N GLY A 280 -14.41 8.38 -2.88
CA GLY A 280 -14.40 9.40 -3.92
C GLY A 280 -15.18 9.02 -5.17
N ILE A 281 -15.30 9.98 -6.08
CA ILE A 281 -15.87 9.78 -7.41
C ILE A 281 -14.76 9.29 -8.33
N PHE A 282 -14.94 8.14 -8.93
CA PHE A 282 -14.01 7.56 -9.90
C PHE A 282 -14.76 7.00 -11.11
N LYS A 283 -14.03 6.86 -12.20
CA LYS A 283 -14.55 6.21 -13.39
C LYS A 283 -14.40 4.71 -13.19
N GLU A 284 -15.51 4.01 -13.06
CA GLU A 284 -15.50 2.56 -13.12
C GLU A 284 -14.90 2.15 -14.47
N GLU A 285 -13.72 1.55 -14.45
CA GLU A 285 -13.22 0.89 -15.65
C GLU A 285 -14.13 -0.30 -15.90
N SER A 286 -14.57 -0.47 -17.15
CA SER A 286 -15.36 -1.62 -17.58
C SER A 286 -14.48 -2.88 -17.64
N ARG A 287 -13.84 -3.24 -16.54
CA ARG A 287 -13.31 -4.59 -16.33
C ARG A 287 -14.49 -5.46 -15.99
N PRO A 288 -14.56 -6.70 -16.52
CA PRO A 288 -15.62 -7.61 -16.07
C PRO A 288 -15.55 -7.67 -14.56
N GLY A 289 -16.62 -7.18 -13.93
CA GLY A 289 -16.74 -7.24 -12.47
C GLY A 289 -16.66 -8.69 -12.01
N PRO A 290 -16.49 -8.93 -10.70
CA PRO A 290 -16.57 -10.27 -10.16
C PRO A 290 -17.85 -10.94 -10.66
N PRO A 291 -17.86 -12.27 -10.87
CA PRO A 291 -19.04 -12.98 -11.32
C PRO A 291 -20.25 -12.67 -10.40
N PRO A 292 -21.50 -12.74 -10.92
CA PRO A 292 -22.71 -12.27 -10.23
C PRO A 292 -22.92 -12.77 -8.80
N ASN A 293 -22.23 -13.85 -8.38
CA ASN A 293 -22.28 -14.39 -7.03
C ASN A 293 -21.61 -13.52 -5.94
N HIS A 294 -20.86 -12.48 -6.32
CA HIS A 294 -20.26 -11.52 -5.36
C HIS A 294 -21.26 -10.50 -4.80
N ARG A 295 -22.44 -10.35 -5.40
CA ARG A 295 -23.45 -9.38 -4.91
C ARG A 295 -24.10 -9.77 -3.59
N ARG A 296 -23.92 -11.01 -3.11
CA ARG A 296 -24.52 -11.43 -1.84
C ARG A 296 -23.72 -11.02 -0.61
N ASP A 297 -22.41 -10.81 -0.76
CA ASP A 297 -21.59 -10.36 0.37
C ASP A 297 -21.86 -8.87 0.69
N ASP A 298 -22.26 -8.08 -0.33
CA ASP A 298 -22.60 -6.66 -0.17
C ASP A 298 -23.97 -6.42 0.47
N GLU A 299 -24.91 -7.36 0.36
CA GLU A 299 -26.24 -7.25 0.97
C GLU A 299 -26.20 -7.43 2.49
N LEU A 300 -25.22 -8.18 3.02
CA LEU A 300 -25.05 -8.36 4.47
C LEU A 300 -24.58 -7.08 5.19
N ILE A 301 -23.93 -6.16 4.49
CA ILE A 301 -23.53 -4.85 5.05
C ILE A 301 -24.73 -3.90 5.17
N GLN A 302 -25.82 -4.11 4.42
CA GLN A 302 -27.00 -3.24 4.45
C GLN A 302 -28.09 -3.64 5.45
N GLU A 303 -28.08 -4.86 5.99
CA GLU A 303 -29.09 -5.31 6.97
C GLU A 303 -28.80 -4.88 8.42
N PHE A 304 -27.70 -4.19 8.69
CA PHE A 304 -27.35 -3.67 10.02
C PHE A 304 -27.43 -2.13 10.13
N LYS A 305 -28.40 -1.51 9.42
CA LYS A 305 -28.81 -0.11 9.69
C LYS A 305 -30.10 -0.04 10.45
#